data_deb352683b24263b6ee844ae680e5f39
#
_entry.id   deb352683b24263b6ee844ae680e5f39
#
_cell.length_a   1.000
_cell.length_b   1.000
_cell.length_c   1.000
_cell.angle_alpha   90.00
_cell.angle_beta   90.00
_cell.angle_gamma   90.00
#
_symmetry.space_group_name_H-M   'P 1'
#
loop_
_entity.id
_entity.type
_entity.pdbx_description
1 polymer ?
#
loop_
_entity_poly.entity_id
_entity_poly.type
_entity_poly.pdbx_seq_one_letter_code
_entity_poly.pdbx_strand_id
1 'polypeptide(L)'
;APTETSPTVSIPKKNTPAENVSISFEKISTTATVAIKEASTGASGNSAPENVLVSVPQLDTAPKFEIELPSSTVTLAANGETATYDEVTATTAANTLVLDKGITVNTLKVKAGNVRVKSGAKVTAISRESGNTSTVIIYKEEGAELPNLSGNDAFEVVDAAVADLQNVAKNGGTYTLATDLTGDFTISATKEVIINLNGHKITNKSGDTFTVNKDSKLTINGNGTVDNVSHGKT
;
A
#
# COMPACT_ATOMS: atom_id res chain seq x y z
N ALA A 1 -30.06 -20.12 -19.36
CA ALA A 1 -29.86 -19.24 -18.22
C ALA A 1 -29.27 -17.94 -18.74
N PRO A 2 -29.74 -16.76 -18.32
CA PRO A 2 -29.09 -15.52 -18.72
C PRO A 2 -27.68 -15.54 -18.16
N THR A 3 -26.69 -15.28 -19.01
CA THR A 3 -25.31 -15.04 -18.60
C THR A 3 -25.32 -13.74 -17.80
N GLU A 4 -25.14 -13.83 -16.48
CA GLU A 4 -24.92 -12.66 -15.66
C GLU A 4 -23.68 -11.93 -16.16
N THR A 5 -23.87 -10.76 -16.74
CA THR A 5 -22.74 -9.90 -17.11
C THR A 5 -22.16 -9.30 -15.85
N SER A 6 -20.86 -9.44 -15.64
CA SER A 6 -20.15 -8.83 -14.51
C SER A 6 -20.43 -7.32 -14.47
N PRO A 7 -20.92 -6.77 -13.36
CA PRO A 7 -21.16 -5.35 -13.26
C PRO A 7 -19.83 -4.58 -13.38
N THR A 8 -19.85 -3.50 -14.16
CA THR A 8 -18.65 -2.68 -14.40
C THR A 8 -18.88 -1.25 -13.88
N VAL A 9 -17.96 -0.77 -13.05
CA VAL A 9 -17.85 0.62 -12.64
C VAL A 9 -16.73 1.26 -13.44
N SER A 10 -17.07 2.26 -14.26
CA SER A 10 -16.09 3.00 -15.08
C SER A 10 -15.70 4.30 -14.39
N ILE A 11 -14.41 4.49 -14.13
CA ILE A 11 -13.86 5.70 -13.50
C ILE A 11 -13.49 6.69 -14.59
N PRO A 12 -14.14 7.87 -14.66
CA PRO A 12 -13.88 8.84 -15.71
C PRO A 12 -12.52 9.51 -15.54
N LYS A 13 -11.85 9.78 -16.66
CA LYS A 13 -10.66 10.64 -16.72
C LYS A 13 -11.09 12.10 -16.85
N LYS A 14 -10.36 13.02 -16.23
CA LYS A 14 -10.63 14.46 -16.23
C LYS A 14 -9.45 15.27 -16.78
N ASN A 15 -9.68 16.53 -17.15
CA ASN A 15 -8.63 17.44 -17.66
C ASN A 15 -7.75 18.05 -16.56
N THR A 16 -8.19 18.01 -15.32
CA THR A 16 -7.46 18.54 -14.16
C THR A 16 -6.88 17.41 -13.33
N PRO A 17 -5.72 17.63 -12.67
CA PRO A 17 -5.17 16.60 -11.79
C PRO A 17 -6.18 16.20 -10.73
N ALA A 18 -6.41 14.96 -10.69
CA ALA A 18 -6.79 14.06 -9.64
C ALA A 18 -7.65 14.59 -8.48
N GLU A 19 -8.93 14.69 -8.68
CA GLU A 19 -9.86 14.56 -7.57
C GLU A 19 -9.84 13.10 -7.08
N ASN A 20 -9.81 12.92 -5.76
CA ASN A 20 -10.03 11.61 -5.15
C ASN A 20 -11.44 11.11 -5.49
N VAL A 21 -11.56 9.85 -5.88
CA VAL A 21 -12.83 9.20 -6.20
C VAL A 21 -13.16 8.21 -5.10
N SER A 22 -14.38 8.26 -4.59
CA SER A 22 -14.90 7.29 -3.63
C SER A 22 -16.07 6.52 -4.25
N ILE A 23 -16.01 5.19 -4.15
CA ILE A 23 -17.05 4.27 -4.57
C ILE A 23 -17.50 3.52 -3.33
N SER A 24 -18.75 3.67 -2.95
CA SER A 24 -19.34 2.92 -1.84
C SER A 24 -20.41 1.98 -2.37
N PHE A 25 -20.29 0.72 -2.02
CA PHE A 25 -21.30 -0.29 -2.30
C PHE A 25 -22.14 -0.48 -1.02
N GLU A 26 -23.45 -0.22 -1.12
CA GLU A 26 -24.36 -0.50 0.00
C GLU A 26 -24.79 -1.97 0.00
N LYS A 27 -24.90 -2.55 -1.20
CA LYS A 27 -25.32 -3.94 -1.40
C LYS A 27 -24.74 -4.47 -2.70
N ILE A 28 -24.22 -5.70 -2.64
CA ILE A 28 -23.80 -6.45 -3.82
C ILE A 28 -24.63 -7.74 -3.82
N SER A 29 -25.49 -7.90 -4.81
CA SER A 29 -26.44 -9.02 -4.90
C SER A 29 -26.01 -10.11 -5.87
N THR A 30 -24.78 -10.06 -6.37
CA THR A 30 -24.30 -10.97 -7.40
C THR A 30 -23.12 -11.80 -6.91
N THR A 31 -23.05 -13.05 -7.40
CA THR A 31 -21.83 -13.87 -7.29
C THR A 31 -20.80 -13.55 -8.38
N ALA A 32 -21.16 -12.68 -9.34
CA ALA A 32 -20.27 -12.26 -10.41
C ALA A 32 -19.17 -11.32 -9.90
N THR A 33 -18.06 -11.28 -10.62
CA THR A 33 -16.96 -10.37 -10.32
C THR A 33 -17.36 -8.93 -10.67
N VAL A 34 -17.20 -8.00 -9.74
CA VAL A 34 -17.37 -6.56 -9.98
C VAL A 34 -16.10 -6.00 -10.60
N ALA A 35 -16.20 -5.47 -11.83
CA ALA A 35 -15.07 -4.84 -12.49
C ALA A 35 -15.04 -3.33 -12.22
N ILE A 36 -13.89 -2.81 -11.76
CA ILE A 36 -13.62 -1.38 -11.60
C ILE A 36 -12.49 -1.01 -12.55
N LYS A 37 -12.78 -0.17 -13.54
CA LYS A 37 -11.85 0.12 -14.63
C LYS A 37 -11.74 1.61 -14.91
N GLU A 38 -10.61 2.05 -15.46
CA GLU A 38 -10.53 3.36 -16.07
C GLU A 38 -11.43 3.42 -17.30
N ALA A 39 -12.19 4.51 -17.47
CA ALA A 39 -12.95 4.72 -18.68
C ALA A 39 -12.01 4.82 -19.89
N SER A 40 -12.34 4.13 -20.97
CA SER A 40 -11.53 4.07 -22.19
C SER A 40 -11.47 5.42 -22.93
N THR A 41 -12.50 6.25 -22.76
CA THR A 41 -12.58 7.62 -23.30
C THR A 41 -13.27 8.51 -22.30
N GLY A 42 -12.54 9.47 -21.74
CA GLY A 42 -13.15 10.55 -20.95
C GLY A 42 -13.58 11.67 -21.90
N ALA A 43 -14.80 12.14 -21.76
CA ALA A 43 -15.31 13.28 -22.56
C ALA A 43 -14.51 14.59 -22.30
N SER A 44 -13.55 14.60 -21.37
CA SER A 44 -12.89 15.82 -20.92
C SER A 44 -11.46 15.69 -20.39
N GLY A 45 -10.72 14.59 -20.67
CA GLY A 45 -9.32 14.59 -20.26
C GLY A 45 -8.61 13.23 -20.20
N ASN A 46 -7.29 13.30 -20.01
CA ASN A 46 -6.40 12.13 -20.04
C ASN A 46 -5.88 11.71 -18.66
N SER A 47 -6.26 12.43 -17.59
CA SER A 47 -5.75 12.16 -16.24
C SER A 47 -6.71 11.28 -15.44
N ALA A 48 -6.23 10.11 -15.03
CA ALA A 48 -6.90 9.27 -14.06
C ALA A 48 -6.87 9.92 -12.66
N PRO A 49 -7.82 9.59 -11.76
CA PRO A 49 -7.74 10.03 -10.38
C PRO A 49 -6.47 9.47 -9.71
N GLU A 50 -5.84 10.27 -8.86
CA GLU A 50 -4.66 9.83 -8.11
C GLU A 50 -5.00 8.75 -7.09
N ASN A 51 -6.12 8.92 -6.40
CA ASN A 51 -6.57 8.01 -5.38
C ASN A 51 -8.03 7.58 -5.62
N VAL A 52 -8.28 6.28 -5.51
CA VAL A 52 -9.62 5.69 -5.58
C VAL A 52 -9.88 4.89 -4.32
N LEU A 53 -10.91 5.28 -3.57
CA LEU A 53 -11.40 4.55 -2.42
C LEU A 53 -12.56 3.65 -2.84
N VAL A 54 -12.48 2.37 -2.54
CA VAL A 54 -13.54 1.38 -2.76
C VAL A 54 -13.94 0.80 -1.42
N SER A 55 -15.19 1.01 -1.02
CA SER A 55 -15.70 0.49 0.26
C SER A 55 -16.89 -0.42 0.07
N VAL A 56 -16.90 -1.52 0.81
CA VAL A 56 -18.03 -2.49 0.86
C VAL A 56 -18.42 -2.76 2.31
N PRO A 57 -19.71 -3.02 2.57
CA PRO A 57 -20.14 -3.50 3.88
C PRO A 57 -19.72 -4.96 4.08
N GLN A 58 -19.79 -5.45 5.31
CA GLN A 58 -19.71 -6.88 5.56
C GLN A 58 -20.94 -7.57 4.92
N LEU A 59 -20.72 -8.54 4.06
CA LEU A 59 -21.74 -9.27 3.32
C LEU A 59 -21.72 -10.76 3.71
N ASP A 60 -22.88 -11.42 3.64
CA ASP A 60 -23.01 -12.87 3.87
C ASP A 60 -22.20 -13.68 2.84
N THR A 61 -22.13 -13.18 1.61
CA THR A 61 -21.28 -13.72 0.56
C THR A 61 -20.23 -12.69 0.19
N ALA A 62 -18.97 -13.02 0.42
CA ALA A 62 -17.85 -12.13 0.12
C ALA A 62 -17.74 -11.86 -1.41
N PRO A 63 -17.66 -10.60 -1.84
CA PRO A 63 -17.63 -10.24 -3.24
C PRO A 63 -16.28 -10.52 -3.90
N LYS A 64 -16.31 -10.63 -5.23
CA LYS A 64 -15.10 -10.66 -6.08
C LYS A 64 -14.94 -9.37 -6.83
N PHE A 65 -13.73 -8.86 -6.88
CA PHE A 65 -13.39 -7.62 -7.59
C PHE A 65 -12.26 -7.82 -8.60
N GLU A 66 -12.43 -7.22 -9.77
CA GLU A 66 -11.34 -6.99 -10.72
C GLU A 66 -11.09 -5.49 -10.82
N ILE A 67 -9.89 -5.04 -10.43
CA ILE A 67 -9.51 -3.63 -10.35
C ILE A 67 -8.45 -3.37 -11.42
N GLU A 68 -8.83 -2.59 -12.44
CA GLU A 68 -7.96 -2.17 -13.53
C GLU A 68 -7.82 -0.64 -13.53
N LEU A 69 -7.04 -0.14 -12.59
CA LEU A 69 -6.75 1.29 -12.38
C LEU A 69 -5.23 1.52 -12.37
N PRO A 70 -4.54 1.33 -13.52
CA PRO A 70 -3.08 1.31 -13.58
C PRO A 70 -2.43 2.65 -13.24
N SER A 71 -3.19 3.75 -13.23
CA SER A 71 -2.69 5.10 -12.94
C SER A 71 -3.07 5.60 -11.55
N SER A 72 -3.80 4.79 -10.75
CA SER A 72 -4.34 5.22 -9.46
C SER A 72 -3.81 4.37 -8.31
N THR A 73 -3.63 5.00 -7.15
CA THR A 73 -3.57 4.29 -5.87
C THR A 73 -5.00 3.89 -5.48
N VAL A 74 -5.22 2.62 -5.20
CA VAL A 74 -6.56 2.12 -4.85
C VAL A 74 -6.56 1.64 -3.40
N THR A 75 -7.49 2.16 -2.61
CA THR A 75 -7.71 1.72 -1.23
C THR A 75 -8.99 0.89 -1.15
N LEU A 76 -8.89 -0.35 -0.70
CA LEU A 76 -10.03 -1.17 -0.31
C LEU A 76 -10.32 -0.93 1.17
N ALA A 77 -11.53 -0.53 1.49
CA ALA A 77 -11.96 -0.22 2.84
C ALA A 77 -13.27 -0.91 3.19
N ALA A 78 -13.55 -1.05 4.48
CA ALA A 78 -14.83 -1.49 4.98
C ALA A 78 -15.79 -0.30 5.10
N ASN A 79 -17.04 -0.50 4.68
CA ASN A 79 -18.14 0.39 5.04
C ASN A 79 -18.71 -0.09 6.38
N GLY A 80 -18.00 0.19 7.47
CA GLY A 80 -18.20 -0.34 8.81
C GLY A 80 -16.87 -0.77 9.44
N GLU A 81 -16.89 -1.71 10.39
CA GLU A 81 -15.68 -2.14 11.09
C GLU A 81 -14.83 -3.13 10.26
N THR A 82 -15.49 -4.03 9.56
CA THR A 82 -14.81 -5.09 8.77
C THR A 82 -15.52 -5.33 7.44
N ALA A 83 -14.78 -5.83 6.47
CA ALA A 83 -15.30 -6.39 5.24
C ALA A 83 -14.39 -7.50 4.70
N THR A 84 -15.01 -8.51 4.08
CA THR A 84 -14.30 -9.61 3.45
C THR A 84 -14.50 -9.58 1.95
N TYR A 85 -13.41 -9.69 1.21
CA TYR A 85 -13.37 -9.91 -0.23
C TYR A 85 -12.96 -11.36 -0.49
N ASP A 86 -13.73 -12.08 -1.31
CA ASP A 86 -13.39 -13.47 -1.68
C ASP A 86 -12.18 -13.51 -2.62
N GLU A 87 -12.25 -12.72 -3.69
CA GLU A 87 -11.14 -12.58 -4.61
C GLU A 87 -10.97 -11.11 -5.04
N VAL A 88 -9.74 -10.66 -5.05
CA VAL A 88 -9.37 -9.36 -5.63
C VAL A 88 -8.26 -9.59 -6.64
N THR A 89 -8.52 -9.25 -7.90
CA THR A 89 -7.50 -9.20 -8.95
C THR A 89 -7.19 -7.73 -9.24
N ALA A 90 -5.94 -7.32 -9.12
CA ALA A 90 -5.58 -5.91 -9.17
C ALA A 90 -4.46 -5.58 -10.14
N THR A 91 -4.72 -4.56 -10.97
CA THR A 91 -3.74 -3.78 -11.72
C THR A 91 -3.87 -2.33 -11.25
N THR A 92 -2.89 -1.87 -10.47
CA THR A 92 -2.88 -0.52 -9.87
C THR A 92 -1.64 0.25 -10.32
N ALA A 93 -1.51 1.51 -9.90
CA ALA A 93 -0.27 2.27 -10.06
C ALA A 93 0.92 1.51 -9.47
N ALA A 94 2.11 1.79 -9.96
CA ALA A 94 3.35 1.12 -9.54
C ALA A 94 3.54 1.09 -8.01
N ASN A 95 2.83 1.93 -7.29
CA ASN A 95 3.03 2.06 -5.86
C ASN A 95 1.99 1.38 -5.01
N THR A 96 0.68 1.20 -5.39
CA THR A 96 -0.11 0.67 -4.29
C THR A 96 -1.57 0.30 -4.57
N LEU A 97 -1.87 -0.97 -4.33
CA LEU A 97 -3.16 -1.38 -3.77
C LEU A 97 -3.05 -1.31 -2.24
N VAL A 98 -3.89 -0.54 -1.59
CA VAL A 98 -3.94 -0.43 -0.12
C VAL A 98 -5.10 -1.26 0.42
N LEU A 99 -4.82 -2.17 1.32
CA LEU A 99 -5.83 -2.87 2.11
C LEU A 99 -5.93 -2.17 3.46
N ASP A 100 -7.06 -1.50 3.70
CA ASP A 100 -7.27 -0.72 4.92
C ASP A 100 -7.59 -1.63 6.12
N LYS A 101 -7.55 -1.06 7.33
CA LYS A 101 -7.90 -1.75 8.57
C LYS A 101 -9.26 -2.45 8.46
N GLY A 102 -9.36 -3.65 9.01
CA GLY A 102 -10.60 -4.45 9.02
C GLY A 102 -10.89 -5.18 7.70
N ILE A 103 -10.02 -5.05 6.68
CA ILE A 103 -10.18 -5.76 5.42
C ILE A 103 -9.57 -7.16 5.51
N THR A 104 -10.33 -8.16 5.08
CA THR A 104 -9.83 -9.51 4.77
C THR A 104 -9.96 -9.78 3.28
N VAL A 105 -8.87 -10.19 2.63
CA VAL A 105 -8.88 -10.70 1.26
C VAL A 105 -8.52 -12.18 1.28
N ASN A 106 -9.46 -13.05 0.86
CA ASN A 106 -9.21 -14.49 0.84
C ASN A 106 -8.19 -14.84 -0.24
N THR A 107 -8.34 -14.31 -1.43
CA THR A 107 -7.41 -14.51 -2.55
C THR A 107 -7.07 -13.18 -3.22
N LEU A 108 -5.82 -12.77 -3.14
CA LEU A 108 -5.30 -11.59 -3.82
C LEU A 108 -4.45 -12.01 -5.03
N LYS A 109 -4.80 -11.53 -6.22
CA LYS A 109 -4.06 -11.74 -7.46
C LYS A 109 -3.51 -10.39 -7.94
N VAL A 110 -2.19 -10.27 -8.03
CA VAL A 110 -1.54 -9.02 -8.44
C VAL A 110 -1.09 -9.14 -9.88
N LYS A 111 -1.73 -8.38 -10.78
CA LYS A 111 -1.35 -8.27 -12.20
C LYS A 111 -0.22 -7.24 -12.39
N ALA A 112 -0.30 -6.13 -11.68
CA ALA A 112 0.75 -5.10 -11.67
C ALA A 112 0.61 -4.23 -10.41
N GLY A 113 1.68 -3.48 -10.07
CA GLY A 113 1.76 -2.61 -8.91
C GLY A 113 2.24 -3.33 -7.65
N ASN A 114 2.20 -2.61 -6.55
CA ASN A 114 2.59 -3.09 -5.23
C ASN A 114 1.39 -3.11 -4.29
N VAL A 115 1.54 -3.73 -3.12
CA VAL A 115 0.45 -3.88 -2.15
C VAL A 115 0.89 -3.31 -0.80
N ARG A 116 0.05 -2.49 -0.18
CA ARG A 116 0.21 -2.07 1.21
C ARG A 116 -0.87 -2.73 2.05
N VAL A 117 -0.47 -3.47 3.07
CA VAL A 117 -1.38 -4.15 4.00
C VAL A 117 -1.28 -3.44 5.34
N LYS A 118 -2.34 -2.69 5.68
CA LYS A 118 -2.39 -1.91 6.91
C LYS A 118 -2.62 -2.78 8.14
N SER A 119 -2.27 -2.25 9.29
CA SER A 119 -2.53 -2.87 10.59
C SER A 119 -4.00 -3.30 10.72
N GLY A 120 -4.22 -4.56 11.13
CA GLY A 120 -5.56 -5.16 11.22
C GLY A 120 -6.19 -5.56 9.89
N ALA A 121 -5.47 -5.48 8.77
CA ALA A 121 -5.86 -6.10 7.51
C ALA A 121 -5.24 -7.48 7.36
N LYS A 122 -5.89 -8.35 6.56
CA LYS A 122 -5.49 -9.75 6.36
C LYS A 122 -5.55 -10.15 4.90
N VAL A 123 -4.52 -10.86 4.44
CA VAL A 123 -4.50 -11.58 3.17
C VAL A 123 -4.28 -13.06 3.45
N THR A 124 -5.21 -13.92 3.01
CA THR A 124 -5.13 -15.36 3.27
C THR A 124 -4.28 -16.09 2.24
N ALA A 125 -4.42 -15.71 0.96
CA ALA A 125 -3.62 -16.22 -0.14
C ALA A 125 -3.27 -15.08 -1.11
N ILE A 126 -2.06 -15.13 -1.67
CA ILE A 126 -1.61 -14.15 -2.67
C ILE A 126 -0.90 -14.86 -3.81
N SER A 127 -1.14 -14.40 -5.03
CA SER A 127 -0.45 -14.86 -6.23
C SER A 127 -0.12 -13.70 -7.15
N ARG A 128 0.96 -13.85 -7.90
CA ARG A 128 1.28 -12.98 -9.03
C ARG A 128 0.63 -13.56 -10.28
N GLU A 129 -0.16 -12.75 -10.98
CA GLU A 129 -0.80 -13.18 -12.23
C GLU A 129 0.22 -13.42 -13.34
N SER A 130 -0.13 -14.34 -14.24
CA SER A 130 0.68 -14.67 -15.41
C SER A 130 0.89 -13.43 -16.29
N GLY A 131 2.12 -13.24 -16.78
CA GLY A 131 2.52 -12.07 -17.57
C GLY A 131 3.14 -10.93 -16.73
N ASN A 132 2.96 -10.90 -15.42
CA ASN A 132 3.73 -10.03 -14.54
C ASN A 132 5.05 -10.73 -14.17
N THR A 133 6.17 -10.18 -14.65
CA THR A 133 7.53 -10.71 -14.36
C THR A 133 8.24 -9.93 -13.25
N SER A 134 7.69 -8.78 -12.83
CA SER A 134 8.29 -7.95 -11.79
C SER A 134 8.02 -8.54 -10.40
N THR A 135 8.97 -8.38 -9.50
CA THR A 135 8.74 -8.67 -8.08
C THR A 135 7.69 -7.70 -7.53
N VAL A 136 6.69 -8.23 -6.84
CA VAL A 136 5.66 -7.43 -6.17
C VAL A 136 6.16 -7.09 -4.77
N ILE A 137 6.24 -5.80 -4.45
CA ILE A 137 6.61 -5.34 -3.12
C ILE A 137 5.35 -5.27 -2.26
N ILE A 138 5.41 -5.91 -1.09
CA ILE A 138 4.34 -5.89 -0.11
C ILE A 138 4.82 -5.06 1.09
N TYR A 139 4.27 -3.85 1.23
CA TYR A 139 4.48 -2.99 2.39
C TYR A 139 3.58 -3.47 3.53
N LYS A 140 4.16 -4.15 4.50
CA LYS A 140 3.44 -4.71 5.63
C LYS A 140 3.52 -3.77 6.83
N GLU A 141 2.38 -3.31 7.34
CA GLU A 141 2.34 -2.62 8.64
C GLU A 141 2.36 -3.63 9.80
N GLU A 142 2.81 -3.19 10.96
CA GLU A 142 2.73 -3.98 12.19
C GLU A 142 1.25 -4.34 12.46
N GLY A 143 0.99 -5.61 12.83
CA GLY A 143 -0.39 -6.11 13.03
C GLY A 143 -1.14 -6.49 11.75
N ALA A 144 -0.54 -6.34 10.55
CA ALA A 144 -1.07 -6.89 9.32
C ALA A 144 -0.78 -8.40 9.23
N GLU A 145 -1.72 -9.17 8.66
CA GLU A 145 -1.57 -10.62 8.46
C GLU A 145 -1.36 -10.96 6.99
N LEU A 146 -0.32 -11.74 6.72
CA LEU A 146 0.03 -12.24 5.38
C LEU A 146 0.20 -13.77 5.39
N PRO A 147 -0.02 -14.45 4.26
CA PRO A 147 0.38 -15.84 4.11
C PRO A 147 1.91 -15.98 4.18
N ASN A 148 2.39 -17.20 4.41
CA ASN A 148 3.83 -17.47 4.35
C ASN A 148 4.34 -17.31 2.90
N LEU A 149 5.22 -16.36 2.67
CA LEU A 149 5.83 -16.04 1.37
C LEU A 149 7.33 -16.37 1.32
N SER A 150 7.85 -17.07 2.33
CA SER A 150 9.27 -17.45 2.39
C SER A 150 9.66 -18.30 1.19
N GLY A 151 10.74 -17.92 0.50
CA GLY A 151 11.24 -18.62 -0.69
C GLY A 151 10.41 -18.39 -1.97
N ASN A 152 9.50 -17.41 -1.97
CA ASN A 152 8.76 -17.03 -3.16
C ASN A 152 9.33 -15.73 -3.76
N ASP A 153 10.20 -15.85 -4.76
CA ASP A 153 10.89 -14.74 -5.41
C ASP A 153 9.94 -13.76 -6.16
N ALA A 154 8.66 -14.13 -6.30
CA ALA A 154 7.66 -13.24 -6.88
C ALA A 154 7.27 -12.10 -5.94
N PHE A 155 7.59 -12.19 -4.65
CA PHE A 155 7.19 -11.23 -3.62
C PHE A 155 8.36 -10.83 -2.75
N GLU A 156 8.42 -9.53 -2.44
CA GLU A 156 9.30 -8.96 -1.43
C GLU A 156 8.43 -8.32 -0.33
N VAL A 157 8.56 -8.79 0.90
CA VAL A 157 7.86 -8.20 2.05
C VAL A 157 8.76 -7.20 2.74
N VAL A 158 8.31 -5.95 2.80
CA VAL A 158 9.03 -4.82 3.40
C VAL A 158 8.22 -4.29 4.57
N ASP A 159 8.88 -3.93 5.67
CA ASP A 159 8.27 -3.17 6.74
C ASP A 159 7.83 -1.80 6.21
N ALA A 160 6.53 -1.50 6.31
CA ALA A 160 5.96 -0.29 5.74
C ALA A 160 6.50 0.97 6.43
N ALA A 161 6.70 0.94 7.75
CA ALA A 161 7.21 2.10 8.49
C ALA A 161 8.68 2.39 8.16
N VAL A 162 9.49 1.34 7.93
CA VAL A 162 10.88 1.48 7.44
C VAL A 162 10.89 2.09 6.04
N ALA A 163 10.03 1.60 5.13
CA ALA A 163 9.94 2.13 3.77
C ALA A 163 9.49 3.60 3.75
N ASP A 164 8.53 3.97 4.60
CA ASP A 164 8.05 5.35 4.73
C ASP A 164 9.18 6.27 5.22
N LEU A 165 9.95 5.87 6.24
CA LEU A 165 11.09 6.65 6.71
C LEU A 165 12.20 6.73 5.64
N GLN A 166 12.48 5.65 4.91
CA GLN A 166 13.42 5.68 3.78
C GLN A 166 12.98 6.67 2.68
N ASN A 167 11.66 6.73 2.40
CA ASN A 167 11.11 7.69 1.45
C ASN A 167 11.29 9.14 1.94
N VAL A 168 11.04 9.42 3.22
CA VAL A 168 11.29 10.75 3.82
C VAL A 168 12.80 11.07 3.81
N ALA A 169 13.66 10.13 4.14
CA ALA A 169 15.11 10.29 4.08
C ALA A 169 15.60 10.67 2.67
N LYS A 170 14.98 10.10 1.64
CA LYS A 170 15.31 10.36 0.23
C LYS A 170 14.78 11.71 -0.26
N ASN A 171 13.58 12.09 0.11
CA ASN A 171 12.86 13.22 -0.48
C ASN A 171 12.84 14.48 0.40
N GLY A 172 13.17 14.35 1.68
CA GLY A 172 13.00 15.39 2.70
C GLY A 172 11.62 15.34 3.34
N GLY A 173 11.46 16.05 4.45
CA GLY A 173 10.19 16.16 5.17
C GLY A 173 10.26 15.72 6.62
N THR A 174 9.09 15.44 7.18
CA THR A 174 8.96 15.03 8.59
C THR A 174 8.36 13.63 8.71
N TYR A 175 8.94 12.81 9.59
CA TYR A 175 8.41 11.51 9.95
C TYR A 175 8.23 11.41 11.47
N THR A 176 7.09 10.90 11.91
CA THR A 176 6.83 10.62 13.33
C THR A 176 6.67 9.12 13.51
N LEU A 177 7.46 8.54 14.42
CA LEU A 177 7.42 7.11 14.69
C LEU A 177 6.09 6.74 15.38
N ALA A 178 5.55 5.62 14.96
CA ALA A 178 4.40 4.96 15.60
C ALA A 178 4.79 3.62 16.24
N THR A 179 6.00 3.11 15.93
CA THR A 179 6.56 1.84 16.41
C THR A 179 8.08 1.91 16.38
N ASP A 180 8.74 0.97 17.00
CA ASP A 180 10.19 0.82 16.93
C ASP A 180 10.60 0.39 15.53
N LEU A 181 11.70 0.94 15.02
CA LEU A 181 12.19 0.65 13.67
C LEU A 181 13.59 0.02 13.70
N THR A 182 13.82 -0.92 12.78
CA THR A 182 15.15 -1.47 12.53
C THR A 182 15.49 -1.28 11.05
N GLY A 183 16.46 -0.44 10.76
CA GLY A 183 16.89 -0.15 9.39
C GLY A 183 18.06 0.82 9.34
N ASP A 184 18.65 0.90 8.15
CA ASP A 184 19.71 1.86 7.83
C ASP A 184 19.12 2.94 6.93
N PHE A 185 19.34 4.22 7.27
CA PHE A 185 18.67 5.34 6.62
C PHE A 185 19.70 6.34 6.07
N THR A 186 19.61 6.62 4.77
CA THR A 186 20.49 7.58 4.11
C THR A 186 19.72 8.84 3.74
N ILE A 187 20.07 9.95 4.39
CA ILE A 187 19.52 11.26 4.04
C ILE A 187 20.18 11.73 2.75
N SER A 188 19.40 11.88 1.68
CA SER A 188 19.90 12.31 0.38
C SER A 188 20.47 13.73 0.45
N ALA A 189 21.45 14.02 -0.40
CA ALA A 189 22.08 15.32 -0.46
C ALA A 189 21.05 16.46 -0.65
N THR A 190 21.30 17.60 0.00
CA THR A 190 20.45 18.79 -0.03
C THR A 190 19.05 18.64 0.59
N LYS A 191 18.78 17.52 1.27
CA LYS A 191 17.47 17.29 1.93
C LYS A 191 17.50 17.66 3.41
N GLU A 192 16.39 18.21 3.86
CA GLU A 192 16.11 18.41 5.29
C GLU A 192 15.10 17.38 5.75
N VAL A 193 15.46 16.62 6.80
CA VAL A 193 14.66 15.57 7.39
C VAL A 193 14.49 15.82 8.89
N ILE A 194 13.24 15.73 9.35
CA ILE A 194 12.88 15.83 10.75
C ILE A 194 12.27 14.50 11.18
N ILE A 195 12.82 13.88 12.21
CA ILE A 195 12.30 12.65 12.80
C ILE A 195 11.83 12.94 14.21
N ASN A 196 10.56 12.67 14.49
CA ASN A 196 10.00 12.71 15.84
C ASN A 196 9.94 11.27 16.37
N LEU A 197 10.74 10.98 17.40
CA LEU A 197 10.85 9.62 17.97
C LEU A 197 9.59 9.17 18.70
N ASN A 198 8.84 10.11 19.29
CA ASN A 198 7.54 9.83 19.91
C ASN A 198 7.54 8.65 20.90
N GLY A 199 8.63 8.50 21.66
CA GLY A 199 8.82 7.41 22.63
C GLY A 199 9.41 6.12 22.07
N HIS A 200 9.61 6.04 20.76
CA HIS A 200 10.08 4.83 20.06
C HIS A 200 11.59 4.82 19.84
N LYS A 201 12.08 3.67 19.38
CA LYS A 201 13.50 3.41 19.12
C LYS A 201 13.75 3.20 17.64
N ILE A 202 14.89 3.72 17.16
CA ILE A 202 15.47 3.36 15.85
C ILE A 202 16.79 2.65 16.08
N THR A 203 16.95 1.47 15.48
CA THR A 203 18.21 0.72 15.45
C THR A 203 18.62 0.42 14.01
N ASN A 204 19.92 0.20 13.79
CA ASN A 204 20.42 -0.23 12.48
C ASN A 204 20.25 -1.73 12.24
N LYS A 205 20.37 -2.14 10.98
CA LYS A 205 20.55 -3.55 10.57
C LYS A 205 22.04 -3.91 10.47
N SER A 206 22.80 -3.00 9.84
CA SER A 206 24.25 -3.16 9.63
C SER A 206 24.85 -1.78 9.37
N GLY A 207 26.06 -1.48 9.71
CA GLY A 207 26.68 -0.17 9.45
C GLY A 207 26.11 0.94 10.36
N ASP A 208 25.80 2.10 9.77
CA ASP A 208 25.31 3.27 10.50
C ASP A 208 23.78 3.35 10.45
N THR A 209 23.16 3.72 11.58
CA THR A 209 21.71 3.95 11.64
C THR A 209 21.29 5.08 10.72
N PHE A 210 22.09 6.15 10.66
CA PHE A 210 21.90 7.27 9.75
C PHE A 210 23.20 7.65 9.04
N THR A 211 23.12 7.76 7.70
CA THR A 211 24.13 8.43 6.88
C THR A 211 23.57 9.75 6.40
N VAL A 212 24.22 10.87 6.74
CA VAL A 212 23.79 12.22 6.33
C VAL A 212 24.70 12.72 5.23
N ASN A 213 24.18 12.80 4.02
CA ASN A 213 24.97 13.23 2.86
C ASN A 213 25.24 14.74 2.84
N LYS A 214 26.10 15.16 1.94
CA LYS A 214 26.55 16.55 1.80
C LYS A 214 25.35 17.51 1.67
N ASP A 215 25.45 18.66 2.34
CA ASP A 215 24.49 19.75 2.31
C ASP A 215 23.06 19.33 2.75
N SER A 216 22.92 18.22 3.47
CA SER A 216 21.68 17.75 4.06
C SER A 216 21.65 17.98 5.57
N LYS A 217 20.45 17.94 6.15
CA LYS A 217 20.23 18.17 7.57
C LYS A 217 19.29 17.11 8.12
N LEU A 218 19.70 16.48 9.23
CA LEU A 218 18.87 15.60 10.02
C LEU A 218 18.59 16.26 11.38
N THR A 219 17.31 16.35 11.75
CA THR A 219 16.88 16.79 13.08
C THR A 219 16.09 15.65 13.73
N ILE A 220 16.48 15.28 14.93
CA ILE A 220 15.81 14.22 15.71
C ILE A 220 15.20 14.87 16.95
N ASN A 221 13.91 14.70 17.15
CA ASN A 221 13.12 15.32 18.21
C ASN A 221 12.42 14.28 19.07
N GLY A 222 12.05 14.70 20.28
CA GLY A 222 11.19 13.95 21.19
C GLY A 222 11.93 12.90 22.02
N ASN A 223 11.18 12.27 22.92
CA ASN A 223 11.66 11.16 23.71
C ASN A 223 11.81 9.93 22.85
N GLY A 224 12.83 9.12 23.06
CA GLY A 224 13.11 7.89 22.34
C GLY A 224 14.60 7.65 22.24
N THR A 225 14.99 6.67 21.44
CA THR A 225 16.40 6.28 21.31
C THR A 225 16.76 6.07 19.84
N VAL A 226 17.93 6.56 19.46
CA VAL A 226 18.61 6.14 18.23
C VAL A 226 19.85 5.39 18.66
N ASP A 227 19.97 4.14 18.21
CA ASP A 227 21.04 3.24 18.64
C ASP A 227 21.68 2.58 17.43
N ASN A 228 22.96 2.35 17.51
CA ASN A 228 23.72 1.57 16.55
C ASN A 228 24.13 0.25 17.21
N VAL A 229 23.44 -0.84 16.88
CA VAL A 229 23.71 -2.15 17.49
C VAL A 229 25.00 -2.81 16.97
N SER A 230 25.56 -2.31 15.88
CA SER A 230 26.79 -2.86 15.31
C SER A 230 28.06 -2.34 15.98
N HIS A 231 27.96 -1.54 17.07
CA HIS A 231 29.06 -0.94 17.84
C HIS A 231 30.43 -1.33 17.32
N GLY A 232 30.95 -0.65 16.28
CA GLY A 232 32.23 -0.95 15.71
C GLY A 232 33.30 -0.89 16.81
N LYS A 233 34.04 -1.96 16.98
CA LYS A 233 35.26 -1.88 17.78
C LYS A 233 36.18 -0.92 17.06
N THR A 234 36.37 0.25 17.62
CA THR A 234 37.48 1.16 17.27
C THR A 234 38.82 0.49 17.52
#